data_e7af09de1be8a2333b0aa5b385532c2b
#
_entry.id   e7af09de1be8a2333b0aa5b385532c2b
#
_cell.length_a   1.000
_cell.length_b   1.000
_cell.length_c   1.000
_cell.angle_alpha   90.00
_cell.angle_beta   90.00
_cell.angle_gamma   90.00
#
_symmetry.space_group_name_H-M   'P 1'
#
loop_
_entity.id
_entity.type
_entity.pdbx_description
1 polymer ?
#
loop_
_entity_poly.entity_id
_entity_poly.type
_entity_poly.pdbx_seq_one_letter_code
_entity_poly.pdbx_strand_id
1 'polypeptide(L)'
;MLKNSKLALSDVTAAFSVEALTKQFYKDLYEWYQWAVDPASGVYFPNNTSTEADDREDIETKIIRLITRIMFVWFIKQKELVPNKIFDVDFLETILKDFDPNSAVVGNYYNAILQNLFFGTLNRAIEDEQGNKRKFATNVKKDIKTLYRYAEMFTISEDEVIKLFSEVPFLNGGLFECLDKTKTIDGVEQSYNYDGFSRNDKKFADGRYRNRAVVPNILFFEPEKGLISILSRYNFTIEENSPEEQQVALDPELLGKVFENLLGAYNPETKETARNQSGSFYTPREIVNYMVDESLISYLGNTAFVRSLFSPEFVYDKTKEADYKTIAEKLKSIKILDPACGSGAFPMGLLNRMIDILCHITDHSAQTVPLVSLK
;
A
#
# COMPACT_ATOMS: atom_id res chain seq x y z
N MET A 1 -39.60 18.38 -5.05
CA MET A 1 -40.26 17.85 -6.25
C MET A 1 -39.38 16.74 -6.85
N LEU A 2 -39.62 15.51 -6.47
CA LEU A 2 -39.03 14.33 -7.10
C LEU A 2 -39.78 14.09 -8.42
N LYS A 3 -39.16 14.41 -9.53
CA LYS A 3 -39.68 14.01 -10.85
C LYS A 3 -39.62 12.49 -10.94
N ASN A 4 -40.74 11.84 -11.19
CA ASN A 4 -40.89 10.43 -11.56
C ASN A 4 -40.18 10.17 -12.90
N SER A 5 -38.86 10.04 -12.88
CA SER A 5 -38.13 9.38 -13.94
C SER A 5 -38.14 7.89 -13.61
N LYS A 6 -38.74 7.07 -14.45
CA LYS A 6 -38.61 5.60 -14.41
C LYS A 6 -37.12 5.31 -14.66
N LEU A 7 -36.38 4.95 -13.61
CA LEU A 7 -35.03 4.43 -13.73
C LEU A 7 -35.10 3.15 -14.56
N ALA A 8 -34.42 3.14 -15.70
CA ALA A 8 -34.28 1.90 -16.48
C ALA A 8 -33.30 0.98 -15.76
N LEU A 9 -33.44 -0.34 -15.96
CA LEU A 9 -32.51 -1.33 -15.38
C LEU A 9 -31.06 -1.04 -15.79
N SER A 10 -30.85 -0.53 -17.02
CA SER A 10 -29.56 -0.06 -17.51
C SER A 10 -28.94 1.09 -16.67
N ASP A 11 -29.78 2.00 -16.15
CA ASP A 11 -29.30 3.12 -15.34
C ASP A 11 -28.89 2.65 -13.95
N VAL A 12 -29.60 1.64 -13.43
CA VAL A 12 -29.24 0.98 -12.16
C VAL A 12 -27.93 0.20 -12.33
N THR A 13 -27.82 -0.60 -13.39
CA THR A 13 -26.60 -1.38 -13.68
C THR A 13 -25.40 -0.46 -13.90
N ALA A 14 -25.56 0.66 -14.60
CA ALA A 14 -24.49 1.64 -14.81
C ALA A 14 -24.07 2.34 -13.50
N ALA A 15 -25.02 2.62 -12.60
CA ALA A 15 -24.73 3.24 -11.30
C ALA A 15 -23.93 2.31 -10.36
N PHE A 16 -24.10 1.00 -10.51
CA PHE A 16 -23.36 -0.03 -9.76
C PHE A 16 -22.15 -0.57 -10.53
N SER A 17 -21.78 0.01 -11.67
CA SER A 17 -20.59 -0.42 -12.41
C SER A 17 -19.32 -0.11 -11.61
N VAL A 18 -18.29 -0.96 -11.73
CA VAL A 18 -16.96 -0.76 -11.12
C VAL A 18 -16.39 0.61 -11.51
N GLU A 19 -16.67 1.07 -12.72
CA GLU A 19 -16.19 2.39 -13.19
C GLU A 19 -16.82 3.56 -12.42
N ALA A 20 -18.12 3.50 -12.14
CA ALA A 20 -18.81 4.54 -11.37
C ALA A 20 -18.34 4.54 -9.91
N LEU A 21 -18.20 3.34 -9.31
CA LEU A 21 -17.68 3.16 -7.96
C LEU A 21 -16.24 3.68 -7.84
N THR A 22 -15.40 3.35 -8.80
CA THR A 22 -14.01 3.80 -8.88
C THR A 22 -13.92 5.32 -8.99
N LYS A 23 -14.74 5.95 -9.84
CA LYS A 23 -14.78 7.42 -9.96
C LYS A 23 -15.21 8.09 -8.65
N GLN A 24 -16.21 7.53 -7.96
CA GLN A 24 -16.65 8.06 -6.68
C GLN A 24 -15.56 7.91 -5.61
N PHE A 25 -14.90 6.76 -5.53
CA PHE A 25 -13.78 6.54 -4.62
C PHE A 25 -12.64 7.55 -4.85
N TYR A 26 -12.27 7.80 -6.10
CA TYR A 26 -11.26 8.82 -6.44
C TYR A 26 -11.68 10.21 -5.99
N LYS A 27 -12.94 10.55 -6.18
CA LYS A 27 -13.46 11.85 -5.74
C LYS A 27 -13.38 12.00 -4.23
N ASP A 28 -13.84 10.99 -3.47
CA ASP A 28 -13.81 11.00 -2.00
C ASP A 28 -12.37 11.11 -1.50
N LEU A 29 -11.46 10.35 -2.10
CA LEU A 29 -10.03 10.37 -1.74
C LEU A 29 -9.36 11.71 -2.07
N TYR A 30 -9.72 12.32 -3.19
CA TYR A 30 -9.20 13.64 -3.58
C TYR A 30 -9.74 14.75 -2.68
N GLU A 31 -11.01 14.69 -2.29
CA GLU A 31 -11.60 15.62 -1.31
C GLU A 31 -10.91 15.49 0.06
N TRP A 32 -10.61 14.27 0.48
CA TRP A 32 -9.81 14.02 1.68
C TRP A 32 -8.39 14.59 1.54
N TYR A 33 -7.73 14.36 0.41
CA TYR A 33 -6.40 14.90 0.14
C TYR A 33 -6.41 16.43 0.24
N GLN A 34 -7.36 17.11 -0.39
CA GLN A 34 -7.49 18.57 -0.31
C GLN A 34 -7.68 19.05 1.12
N TRP A 35 -8.49 18.34 1.91
CA TRP A 35 -8.65 18.66 3.31
C TRP A 35 -7.37 18.46 4.12
N ALA A 36 -6.64 17.37 3.89
CA ALA A 36 -5.41 17.07 4.62
C ALA A 36 -4.26 18.06 4.33
N VAL A 37 -4.18 18.58 3.10
CA VAL A 37 -3.14 19.58 2.72
C VAL A 37 -3.53 21.01 3.09
N ASP A 38 -4.78 21.27 3.42
CA ASP A 38 -5.24 22.59 3.87
C ASP A 38 -4.50 22.98 5.16
N PRO A 39 -3.91 24.20 5.24
CA PRO A 39 -3.25 24.66 6.46
C PRO A 39 -4.12 24.63 7.72
N ALA A 40 -5.44 24.71 7.58
CA ALA A 40 -6.38 24.63 8.70
C ALA A 40 -6.63 23.19 9.19
N SER A 41 -6.16 22.16 8.47
CA SER A 41 -6.34 20.75 8.86
C SER A 41 -5.62 20.36 10.14
N GLY A 42 -4.65 21.16 10.59
CA GLY A 42 -3.77 20.84 11.71
C GLY A 42 -2.66 19.84 11.39
N VAL A 43 -2.54 19.38 10.14
CA VAL A 43 -1.42 18.54 9.72
C VAL A 43 -0.12 19.31 9.80
N TYR A 44 0.86 18.70 10.43
CA TYR A 44 2.19 19.27 10.58
C TYR A 44 3.26 18.20 10.38
N PHE A 45 4.21 18.49 9.49
CA PHE A 45 5.47 17.76 9.40
C PHE A 45 6.63 18.71 9.71
N PRO A 46 7.65 18.27 10.46
CA PRO A 46 8.79 19.12 10.76
C PRO A 46 9.46 19.59 9.47
N ASN A 47 9.71 20.89 9.38
CA ASN A 47 10.52 21.41 8.28
C ASN A 47 11.98 21.06 8.57
N ASN A 48 12.73 20.66 7.55
CA ASN A 48 14.16 20.64 7.65
C ASN A 48 14.68 22.09 7.71
N THR A 49 15.83 22.29 8.34
CA THR A 49 16.45 23.61 8.48
C THR A 49 17.33 23.97 7.29
N SER A 50 17.44 23.11 6.27
CA SER A 50 18.23 23.35 5.08
C SER A 50 17.64 24.48 4.25
N THR A 51 18.52 25.31 3.73
CA THR A 51 18.18 26.35 2.73
C THR A 51 18.23 25.80 1.31
N GLU A 52 18.74 24.58 1.12
CA GLU A 52 18.82 23.93 -0.20
C GLU A 52 17.43 23.45 -0.63
N ALA A 53 17.01 23.82 -1.84
CA ALA A 53 15.69 23.47 -2.38
C ALA A 53 15.48 21.96 -2.47
N ASP A 54 16.53 21.20 -2.80
CA ASP A 54 16.50 19.74 -2.99
C ASP A 54 16.23 18.96 -1.69
N ASP A 55 16.42 19.58 -0.53
CA ASP A 55 16.17 18.96 0.77
C ASP A 55 14.80 19.33 1.36
N ARG A 56 13.99 20.10 0.64
CA ARG A 56 12.62 20.43 1.02
C ARG A 56 11.66 19.47 0.37
N GLU A 57 10.73 19.02 1.16
CA GLU A 57 9.63 18.21 0.67
C GLU A 57 8.32 18.86 1.07
N ASP A 58 7.46 19.13 0.08
CA ASP A 58 6.19 19.79 0.30
C ASP A 58 5.20 18.89 1.04
N ILE A 59 4.22 19.52 1.69
CA ILE A 59 3.19 18.82 2.48
C ILE A 59 2.41 17.82 1.61
N GLU A 60 2.17 18.16 0.36
CA GLU A 60 1.47 17.38 -0.63
C GLU A 60 2.14 16.01 -0.86
N THR A 61 3.45 16.01 -1.06
CA THR A 61 4.23 14.78 -1.24
C THR A 61 4.14 13.88 -0.01
N LYS A 62 4.16 14.47 1.19
CA LYS A 62 4.04 13.72 2.45
C LYS A 62 2.65 13.10 2.62
N ILE A 63 1.60 13.84 2.28
CA ILE A 63 0.22 13.36 2.34
C ILE A 63 -0.02 12.27 1.29
N ILE A 64 0.47 12.43 0.06
CA ILE A 64 0.40 11.39 -0.97
C ILE A 64 1.07 10.11 -0.50
N ARG A 65 2.27 10.21 0.11
CA ARG A 65 2.97 9.05 0.69
C ARG A 65 2.18 8.40 1.83
N LEU A 66 1.52 9.19 2.66
CA LEU A 66 0.65 8.69 3.73
C LEU A 66 -0.54 7.92 3.16
N ILE A 67 -1.25 8.49 2.18
CA ILE A 67 -2.35 7.80 1.48
C ILE A 67 -1.87 6.47 0.90
N THR A 68 -0.73 6.49 0.20
CA THR A 68 -0.11 5.32 -0.40
C THR A 68 0.10 4.20 0.61
N ARG A 69 0.74 4.52 1.73
CA ARG A 69 1.03 3.57 2.81
C ARG A 69 -0.25 2.99 3.40
N ILE A 70 -1.25 3.85 3.67
CA ILE A 70 -2.52 3.41 4.27
C ILE A 70 -3.31 2.54 3.29
N MET A 71 -3.40 2.92 2.03
CA MET A 71 -4.09 2.11 1.03
C MET A 71 -3.46 0.73 0.86
N PHE A 72 -2.13 0.67 0.79
CA PHE A 72 -1.44 -0.61 0.74
C PHE A 72 -1.72 -1.46 1.98
N VAL A 73 -1.64 -0.87 3.18
CA VAL A 73 -1.98 -1.55 4.43
C VAL A 73 -3.43 -2.02 4.42
N TRP A 74 -4.35 -1.23 3.88
CA TRP A 74 -5.76 -1.59 3.76
C TRP A 74 -5.98 -2.81 2.86
N PHE A 75 -5.23 -2.94 1.75
CA PHE A 75 -5.27 -4.13 0.90
C PHE A 75 -4.73 -5.38 1.61
N ILE A 76 -3.57 -5.29 2.27
CA ILE A 76 -3.02 -6.46 2.96
C ILE A 76 -3.82 -6.84 4.22
N LYS A 77 -4.57 -5.90 4.80
CA LYS A 77 -5.57 -6.17 5.84
C LYS A 77 -6.66 -7.13 5.34
N GLN A 78 -7.07 -7.04 4.06
CA GLN A 78 -8.06 -7.96 3.49
C GLN A 78 -7.55 -9.41 3.42
N LYS A 79 -6.24 -9.61 3.47
CA LYS A 79 -5.59 -10.94 3.61
C LYS A 79 -5.28 -11.29 5.06
N GLU A 80 -5.87 -10.58 6.01
CA GLU A 80 -5.65 -10.79 7.45
C GLU A 80 -4.17 -10.64 7.90
N LEU A 81 -3.33 -10.02 7.04
CA LEU A 81 -1.91 -9.80 7.33
C LEU A 81 -1.68 -8.62 8.28
N VAL A 82 -2.70 -7.80 8.51
CA VAL A 82 -2.69 -6.69 9.46
C VAL A 82 -3.95 -6.79 10.32
N PRO A 83 -3.86 -6.65 11.64
CA PRO A 83 -5.01 -6.79 12.54
C PRO A 83 -6.10 -5.75 12.25
N ASN A 84 -7.34 -6.18 12.02
CA ASN A 84 -8.47 -5.30 11.76
C ASN A 84 -8.71 -4.29 12.89
N LYS A 85 -8.48 -4.71 14.13
CA LYS A 85 -8.75 -3.90 15.34
C LYS A 85 -7.96 -2.59 15.43
N ILE A 86 -6.83 -2.44 14.71
CA ILE A 86 -6.09 -1.16 14.71
C ILE A 86 -6.79 -0.04 13.91
N PHE A 87 -7.88 -0.34 13.25
CA PHE A 87 -8.76 0.60 12.54
C PHE A 87 -10.10 0.79 13.25
N ASP A 88 -10.32 0.14 14.39
CA ASP A 88 -11.54 0.17 15.18
C ASP A 88 -11.41 1.21 16.30
N VAL A 89 -12.32 2.17 16.32
CA VAL A 89 -12.33 3.28 17.30
C VAL A 89 -12.45 2.75 18.72
N ASP A 90 -13.39 1.83 18.97
CA ASP A 90 -13.65 1.30 20.31
C ASP A 90 -12.39 0.58 20.86
N PHE A 91 -11.70 -0.16 20.01
CA PHE A 91 -10.43 -0.79 20.40
C PHE A 91 -9.32 0.25 20.66
N LEU A 92 -9.20 1.27 19.81
CA LEU A 92 -8.18 2.31 19.95
C LEU A 92 -8.37 3.12 21.24
N GLU A 93 -9.60 3.40 21.64
CA GLU A 93 -9.93 4.03 22.94
C GLU A 93 -9.41 3.22 24.13
N THR A 94 -9.34 1.90 24.02
CA THR A 94 -8.83 1.04 25.10
C THR A 94 -7.31 1.04 25.21
N ILE A 95 -6.58 1.25 24.10
CA ILE A 95 -5.12 1.08 24.06
C ILE A 95 -4.33 2.37 23.94
N LEU A 96 -4.97 3.49 23.56
CA LEU A 96 -4.31 4.79 23.42
C LEU A 96 -4.76 5.76 24.53
N LYS A 97 -3.80 6.46 25.12
CA LYS A 97 -4.08 7.54 26.07
C LYS A 97 -4.62 8.75 25.34
N ASP A 98 -5.64 9.38 25.92
CA ASP A 98 -6.22 10.63 25.42
C ASP A 98 -6.60 10.54 23.93
N PHE A 99 -7.05 9.36 23.48
CA PHE A 99 -7.52 9.15 22.14
C PHE A 99 -8.92 9.73 21.98
N ASP A 100 -9.05 10.64 21.02
CA ASP A 100 -10.32 11.22 20.59
C ASP A 100 -10.36 11.15 19.06
N PRO A 101 -11.25 10.35 18.46
CA PRO A 101 -11.35 10.20 17.00
C PRO A 101 -11.74 11.52 16.30
N ASN A 102 -12.39 12.45 17.01
CA ASN A 102 -12.83 13.75 16.48
C ASN A 102 -11.81 14.88 16.71
N SER A 103 -10.66 14.58 17.32
CA SER A 103 -9.70 15.62 17.62
C SER A 103 -9.04 16.19 16.37
N ALA A 104 -9.14 17.51 16.21
CA ALA A 104 -8.46 18.27 15.16
C ALA A 104 -6.99 18.63 15.53
N VAL A 105 -6.51 18.28 16.73
CA VAL A 105 -5.18 18.66 17.23
C VAL A 105 -4.35 17.46 17.72
N VAL A 106 -5.00 16.40 18.20
CA VAL A 106 -4.33 15.18 18.66
C VAL A 106 -4.13 14.23 17.51
N GLY A 107 -2.91 13.75 17.31
CA GLY A 107 -2.52 12.82 16.24
C GLY A 107 -1.88 11.53 16.78
N ASN A 108 -2.31 11.05 17.95
CA ASN A 108 -1.73 9.86 18.57
C ASN A 108 -1.99 8.57 17.77
N TYR A 109 -3.07 8.47 17.00
CA TYR A 109 -3.28 7.38 16.06
C TYR A 109 -2.17 7.31 15.00
N TYR A 110 -1.87 8.43 14.36
CA TYR A 110 -0.78 8.48 13.38
C TYR A 110 0.56 8.11 14.01
N ASN A 111 0.90 8.71 15.15
CA ASN A 111 2.19 8.47 15.78
C ASN A 111 2.30 7.07 16.40
N ALA A 112 1.37 6.69 17.28
CA ALA A 112 1.48 5.45 18.04
C ALA A 112 1.13 4.20 17.21
N ILE A 113 0.12 4.28 16.34
CA ILE A 113 -0.31 3.12 15.54
C ILE A 113 0.36 3.11 14.18
N LEU A 114 0.11 4.13 13.32
CA LEU A 114 0.53 4.06 11.92
C LEU A 114 2.04 4.14 11.74
N GLN A 115 2.75 5.03 12.43
CA GLN A 115 4.21 5.12 12.29
C GLN A 115 4.91 3.86 12.83
N ASN A 116 4.44 3.27 13.94
CA ASN A 116 4.97 2.01 14.43
C ASN A 116 4.66 0.84 13.48
N LEU A 117 3.46 0.81 12.88
CA LEU A 117 3.13 -0.16 11.84
C LEU A 117 4.03 -0.02 10.61
N PHE A 118 4.20 1.20 10.10
CA PHE A 118 5.00 1.43 8.90
C PHE A 118 6.49 1.14 9.14
N PHE A 119 7.09 1.79 10.13
CA PHE A 119 8.53 1.82 10.30
C PHE A 119 9.07 0.72 11.22
N GLY A 120 8.34 0.40 12.29
CA GLY A 120 8.75 -0.60 13.27
C GLY A 120 8.30 -2.02 12.96
N THR A 121 7.31 -2.17 12.06
CA THR A 121 6.68 -3.46 11.77
C THR A 121 6.90 -3.86 10.32
N LEU A 122 6.27 -3.17 9.37
CA LEU A 122 6.34 -3.52 7.94
C LEU A 122 7.74 -3.33 7.34
N ASN A 123 8.53 -2.40 7.88
CA ASN A 123 9.92 -2.15 7.47
C ASN A 123 10.96 -2.85 8.37
N ARG A 124 10.55 -3.83 9.17
CA ARG A 124 11.45 -4.58 10.05
C ARG A 124 11.04 -6.06 10.11
N ALA A 125 12.01 -6.95 9.92
CA ALA A 125 11.81 -8.37 10.15
C ALA A 125 11.34 -8.64 11.59
N ILE A 126 10.54 -9.68 11.77
CA ILE A 126 10.08 -10.14 13.11
C ILE A 126 11.30 -10.46 13.96
N GLU A 127 12.26 -11.15 13.35
CA GLU A 127 13.59 -11.42 13.90
C GLU A 127 14.61 -11.23 12.78
N ASP A 128 15.67 -10.47 13.02
CA ASP A 128 16.72 -10.24 12.04
C ASP A 128 17.76 -11.38 12.03
N GLU A 129 18.70 -11.35 11.07
CA GLU A 129 19.75 -12.37 10.94
C GLU A 129 20.65 -12.51 12.18
N GLN A 130 20.66 -11.52 13.04
CA GLN A 130 21.40 -11.48 14.29
C GLN A 130 20.54 -11.91 15.50
N GLY A 131 19.30 -12.35 15.28
CA GLY A 131 18.36 -12.77 16.34
C GLY A 131 17.71 -11.61 17.10
N ASN A 132 17.81 -10.36 16.61
CA ASN A 132 17.14 -9.24 17.25
C ASN A 132 15.66 -9.18 16.86
N LYS A 133 14.79 -9.22 17.85
CA LYS A 133 13.34 -9.09 17.66
C LYS A 133 12.90 -7.64 17.61
N ARG A 134 11.67 -7.42 17.14
CA ARG A 134 10.99 -6.11 17.21
C ARG A 134 10.92 -5.64 18.66
N LYS A 135 11.24 -4.38 18.92
CA LYS A 135 11.27 -3.78 20.26
C LYS A 135 11.12 -2.27 20.20
N PHE A 136 10.80 -1.68 21.32
CA PHE A 136 10.82 -0.23 21.49
C PHE A 136 12.25 0.34 21.55
N ALA A 137 12.40 1.56 21.10
CA ALA A 137 13.66 2.29 21.17
C ALA A 137 13.91 2.76 22.62
N THR A 138 15.05 2.38 23.18
CA THR A 138 15.46 2.78 24.54
C THR A 138 16.37 4.00 24.54
N ASN A 139 17.06 4.29 23.41
CA ASN A 139 18.02 5.39 23.32
C ASN A 139 17.39 6.62 22.65
N VAL A 140 17.50 7.78 23.32
CA VAL A 140 16.97 9.07 22.85
C VAL A 140 17.79 9.67 21.70
N LYS A 141 19.07 9.31 21.59
CA LYS A 141 20.03 9.97 20.70
C LYS A 141 20.30 9.28 19.37
N LYS A 142 19.94 8.01 19.22
CA LYS A 142 20.20 7.24 17.99
C LYS A 142 18.89 6.87 17.33
N ASP A 143 18.68 7.41 16.18
CA ASP A 143 17.53 7.15 15.35
C ASP A 143 17.68 5.85 14.57
N ILE A 144 17.54 4.72 15.26
CA ILE A 144 17.25 3.47 14.57
C ILE A 144 15.79 3.58 14.13
N LYS A 145 15.59 3.83 12.85
CA LYS A 145 14.29 4.14 12.24
C LYS A 145 13.33 2.95 12.16
N THR A 146 13.75 1.79 12.64
CA THR A 146 13.00 0.54 12.60
C THR A 146 12.64 0.00 13.99
N LEU A 147 12.73 0.85 15.03
CA LEU A 147 12.30 0.53 16.39
C LEU A 147 11.00 1.23 16.73
N TYR A 148 10.13 0.58 17.51
CA TYR A 148 8.89 1.18 17.99
C TYR A 148 9.17 2.42 18.85
N ARG A 149 8.25 3.37 18.80
CA ARG A 149 8.30 4.65 19.52
C ARG A 149 6.97 4.94 20.18
N TYR A 150 6.91 5.99 20.96
CA TYR A 150 5.68 6.49 21.58
C TYR A 150 5.04 5.53 22.59
N ALA A 151 5.85 4.81 23.38
CA ALA A 151 5.35 3.94 24.43
C ALA A 151 4.47 4.72 25.43
N GLU A 152 4.78 6.00 25.64
CA GLU A 152 4.03 6.90 26.52
C GLU A 152 2.60 7.19 26.06
N MET A 153 2.29 6.98 24.78
CA MET A 153 0.95 7.18 24.21
C MET A 153 0.04 5.97 24.40
N PHE A 154 0.56 4.84 24.86
CA PHE A 154 -0.23 3.62 25.08
C PHE A 154 -0.68 3.49 26.54
N THR A 155 -1.87 2.90 26.73
CA THR A 155 -2.38 2.46 28.04
C THR A 155 -1.88 1.06 28.39
N ILE A 156 -1.51 0.29 27.36
CA ILE A 156 -0.99 -1.08 27.46
C ILE A 156 0.54 -1.10 27.49
N SER A 157 1.13 -2.21 27.89
CA SER A 157 2.59 -2.36 27.97
C SER A 157 3.26 -2.46 26.60
N GLU A 158 4.58 -2.20 26.55
CA GLU A 158 5.39 -2.35 25.34
C GLU A 158 5.29 -3.77 24.75
N ASP A 159 5.27 -4.80 25.59
CA ASP A 159 5.14 -6.19 25.16
C ASP A 159 3.77 -6.47 24.51
N GLU A 160 2.70 -5.88 25.04
CA GLU A 160 1.37 -6.01 24.45
C GLU A 160 1.29 -5.31 23.10
N VAL A 161 1.94 -4.16 22.93
CA VAL A 161 2.05 -3.48 21.61
C VAL A 161 2.86 -4.34 20.63
N ILE A 162 3.98 -4.93 21.06
CA ILE A 162 4.77 -5.83 20.22
C ILE A 162 3.92 -7.03 19.80
N LYS A 163 3.16 -7.60 20.72
CA LYS A 163 2.25 -8.71 20.46
C LYS A 163 1.14 -8.33 19.47
N LEU A 164 0.61 -7.10 19.53
CA LEU A 164 -0.40 -6.60 18.60
C LEU A 164 0.06 -6.70 17.13
N PHE A 165 1.34 -6.49 16.88
CA PHE A 165 1.94 -6.51 15.55
C PHE A 165 2.80 -7.76 15.25
N SER A 166 2.78 -8.78 16.11
CA SER A 166 3.71 -9.92 16.02
C SER A 166 3.56 -10.74 14.75
N GLU A 167 2.34 -10.85 14.22
CA GLU A 167 2.03 -11.65 13.02
C GLU A 167 2.11 -10.85 11.72
N VAL A 168 2.24 -9.52 11.81
CA VAL A 168 2.35 -8.68 10.63
C VAL A 168 3.68 -8.94 9.92
N PRO A 169 3.67 -9.28 8.62
CA PRO A 169 4.89 -9.64 7.91
C PRO A 169 5.85 -8.47 7.74
N PHE A 170 7.11 -8.77 7.48
CA PHE A 170 8.08 -7.82 6.98
C PHE A 170 7.91 -7.68 5.45
N LEU A 171 7.78 -6.45 4.99
CA LEU A 171 7.69 -6.13 3.58
C LEU A 171 8.95 -5.36 3.18
N ASN A 172 9.89 -6.08 2.58
CA ASN A 172 11.16 -5.50 2.11
C ASN A 172 10.93 -4.61 0.88
N GLY A 173 10.59 -3.35 1.11
CA GLY A 173 10.35 -2.40 0.01
C GLY A 173 10.41 -0.96 0.51
N GLY A 174 10.90 -0.03 -0.33
CA GLY A 174 11.09 1.39 -0.01
C GLY A 174 9.82 2.14 0.44
N LEU A 175 8.62 1.56 0.20
CA LEU A 175 7.34 2.18 0.57
C LEU A 175 7.25 2.50 2.08
N PHE A 176 7.72 1.57 2.93
CA PHE A 176 7.67 1.70 4.38
C PHE A 176 8.99 2.15 5.00
N GLU A 177 9.96 2.58 4.20
CA GLU A 177 11.18 3.16 4.74
C GLU A 177 10.90 4.53 5.37
N CYS A 178 11.49 4.76 6.55
CA CYS A 178 11.47 6.08 7.18
C CYS A 178 12.54 6.96 6.55
N LEU A 179 12.13 8.07 5.96
CA LEU A 179 13.01 8.98 5.22
C LEU A 179 13.73 10.00 6.10
N ASP A 180 13.45 10.02 7.40
CA ASP A 180 14.19 10.86 8.33
C ASP A 180 15.69 10.56 8.24
N LYS A 181 16.52 11.58 8.15
CA LYS A 181 17.97 11.43 8.00
C LYS A 181 18.73 12.52 8.77
N THR A 182 19.99 12.25 9.08
CA THR A 182 20.92 13.22 9.63
C THR A 182 22.09 13.36 8.68
N LYS A 183 22.45 14.59 8.33
CA LYS A 183 23.65 14.92 7.55
C LYS A 183 24.59 15.74 8.42
N THR A 184 25.90 15.59 8.24
CA THR A 184 26.89 16.48 8.83
C THR A 184 27.34 17.48 7.77
N ILE A 185 27.08 18.76 8.01
CA ILE A 185 27.46 19.86 7.13
C ILE A 185 28.39 20.76 7.94
N ASP A 186 29.60 20.98 7.44
CA ASP A 186 30.64 21.78 8.09
C ASP A 186 30.89 21.38 9.57
N GLY A 187 30.84 20.08 9.86
CA GLY A 187 31.04 19.55 11.20
C GLY A 187 29.83 19.65 12.14
N VAL A 188 28.71 20.18 11.67
CA VAL A 188 27.46 20.30 12.44
C VAL A 188 26.45 19.26 11.97
N GLU A 189 25.89 18.49 12.90
CA GLU A 189 24.79 17.55 12.58
C GLU A 189 23.49 18.32 12.33
N GLN A 190 22.90 18.09 11.14
CA GLN A 190 21.62 18.64 10.74
C GLN A 190 20.62 17.49 10.50
N SER A 191 19.48 17.56 11.19
CA SER A 191 18.42 16.56 11.07
C SER A 191 17.35 16.99 10.07
N TYR A 192 16.94 16.08 9.22
CA TYR A 192 15.90 16.22 8.23
C TYR A 192 14.78 15.24 8.57
N ASN A 193 13.67 15.75 9.10
CA ASN A 193 12.58 14.94 9.63
C ASN A 193 11.41 14.91 8.63
N TYR A 194 11.58 14.16 7.53
CA TYR A 194 10.58 14.07 6.46
C TYR A 194 9.31 13.33 6.90
N ASP A 195 9.46 12.23 7.62
CA ASP A 195 8.33 11.48 8.20
C ASP A 195 8.03 11.92 9.64
N GLY A 196 8.95 12.63 10.28
CA GLY A 196 8.80 13.07 11.65
C GLY A 196 8.59 11.95 12.66
N PHE A 197 9.26 10.81 12.44
CA PHE A 197 9.24 9.66 13.33
C PHE A 197 10.28 9.84 14.45
N SER A 198 9.96 10.62 15.47
CA SER A 198 10.90 11.05 16.50
C SER A 198 10.37 10.84 17.91
N ARG A 199 11.27 10.40 18.81
CA ARG A 199 11.04 10.39 20.26
C ARG A 199 11.26 11.76 20.93
N ASN A 200 11.79 12.72 20.17
CA ASN A 200 12.10 14.04 20.71
C ASN A 200 10.84 14.90 20.77
N ASP A 201 10.39 15.18 21.99
CA ASP A 201 9.21 15.99 22.30
C ASP A 201 9.49 17.49 22.40
N LYS A 202 10.70 17.93 22.06
CA LYS A 202 11.02 19.35 22.05
C LYS A 202 10.10 20.11 21.12
N LYS A 203 9.60 21.24 21.62
CA LYS A 203 8.71 22.13 20.88
C LYS A 203 9.38 23.46 20.57
N PHE A 204 8.90 24.13 19.55
CA PHE A 204 9.14 25.54 19.32
C PHE A 204 8.31 26.39 20.31
N ALA A 205 8.56 27.69 20.32
CA ALA A 205 7.79 28.62 21.16
C ALA A 205 6.30 28.68 20.82
N ASP A 206 5.94 28.35 19.57
CA ASP A 206 4.57 28.28 19.07
C ASP A 206 3.86 26.95 19.41
N GLY A 207 4.53 26.04 20.13
CA GLY A 207 3.98 24.74 20.56
C GLY A 207 4.14 23.60 19.56
N ARG A 208 4.56 23.86 18.33
CA ARG A 208 4.81 22.80 17.33
C ARG A 208 6.01 21.96 17.71
N TYR A 209 5.93 20.65 17.46
CA TYR A 209 7.07 19.75 17.68
C TYR A 209 8.21 20.05 16.71
N ARG A 210 9.45 20.01 17.18
CA ARG A 210 10.62 20.24 16.33
C ARG A 210 10.90 19.09 15.38
N ASN A 211 10.65 17.86 15.82
CA ASN A 211 11.06 16.67 15.07
C ASN A 211 9.93 15.64 14.87
N ARG A 212 8.77 15.82 15.51
CA ARG A 212 7.62 14.90 15.43
C ARG A 212 6.57 15.47 14.50
N ALA A 213 6.09 14.64 13.57
CA ALA A 213 4.93 14.95 12.75
C ALA A 213 3.63 14.81 13.55
N VAL A 214 2.60 15.54 13.14
CA VAL A 214 1.24 15.45 13.68
C VAL A 214 0.28 15.35 12.50
N VAL A 215 -0.55 14.32 12.51
CA VAL A 215 -1.71 14.19 11.63
C VAL A 215 -2.91 13.95 12.54
N PRO A 216 -3.83 14.92 12.66
CA PRO A 216 -4.96 14.85 13.58
C PRO A 216 -5.86 13.64 13.38
N ASN A 217 -6.36 13.08 14.48
CA ASN A 217 -7.20 11.86 14.44
C ASN A 217 -8.46 12.04 13.60
N ILE A 218 -9.06 13.24 13.59
CA ILE A 218 -10.27 13.54 12.81
C ILE A 218 -10.08 13.25 11.32
N LEU A 219 -8.87 13.43 10.78
CA LEU A 219 -8.58 13.13 9.38
C LEU A 219 -8.73 11.65 9.04
N PHE A 220 -8.66 10.77 10.04
CA PHE A 220 -8.85 9.33 9.86
C PHE A 220 -10.26 8.87 10.14
N PHE A 221 -10.92 9.43 11.17
CA PHE A 221 -12.13 8.86 11.77
C PHE A 221 -13.38 9.73 11.63
N GLU A 222 -13.29 10.93 11.05
CA GLU A 222 -14.52 11.69 10.76
C GLU A 222 -15.49 10.81 9.95
N PRO A 223 -16.79 10.69 10.36
CA PRO A 223 -17.68 9.65 9.83
C PRO A 223 -17.93 9.70 8.32
N GLU A 224 -17.96 10.89 7.73
CA GLU A 224 -18.29 11.05 6.30
C GLU A 224 -17.06 11.13 5.42
N LYS A 225 -16.00 11.81 5.86
CA LYS A 225 -14.84 12.15 5.04
C LYS A 225 -13.49 11.73 5.64
N GLY A 226 -13.47 11.07 6.80
CA GLY A 226 -12.24 10.51 7.37
C GLY A 226 -11.67 9.39 6.49
N LEU A 227 -10.35 9.28 6.38
CA LEU A 227 -9.73 8.32 5.46
C LEU A 227 -10.13 6.87 5.74
N ILE A 228 -10.15 6.46 7.02
CA ILE A 228 -10.58 5.10 7.40
C ILE A 228 -12.07 4.92 7.14
N SER A 229 -12.90 5.96 7.38
CA SER A 229 -14.33 5.95 7.09
C SER A 229 -14.59 5.84 5.58
N ILE A 230 -13.83 6.55 4.74
CA ILE A 230 -13.88 6.40 3.28
C ILE A 230 -13.54 4.96 2.89
N LEU A 231 -12.37 4.46 3.31
CA LEU A 231 -11.91 3.12 2.94
C LEU A 231 -12.90 2.03 3.39
N SER A 232 -13.58 2.21 4.52
CA SER A 232 -14.55 1.25 5.05
C SER A 232 -15.87 1.19 4.26
N ARG A 233 -16.20 2.22 3.49
CA ARG A 233 -17.42 2.25 2.66
C ARG A 233 -17.29 1.46 1.36
N TYR A 234 -16.04 1.18 0.93
CA TYR A 234 -15.78 0.49 -0.31
C TYR A 234 -15.34 -0.95 -0.05
N ASN A 235 -15.84 -1.86 -0.86
CA ASN A 235 -15.42 -3.25 -0.83
C ASN A 235 -14.09 -3.38 -1.61
N PHE A 236 -13.03 -3.74 -0.91
CA PHE A 236 -11.72 -4.03 -1.51
C PHE A 236 -11.59 -5.55 -1.64
N THR A 237 -11.58 -6.06 -2.85
CA THR A 237 -11.34 -7.47 -3.09
C THR A 237 -9.91 -7.72 -3.53
N ILE A 238 -9.39 -8.89 -3.19
CA ILE A 238 -8.11 -9.42 -3.66
C ILE A 238 -8.34 -10.71 -4.45
N GLU A 239 -9.55 -11.25 -4.39
CA GLU A 239 -9.93 -12.47 -5.10
C GLU A 239 -10.96 -12.17 -6.17
N GLU A 240 -10.67 -12.57 -7.41
CA GLU A 240 -11.51 -12.37 -8.58
C GLU A 240 -12.30 -13.65 -8.87
N ASN A 241 -12.85 -14.30 -7.85
CA ASN A 241 -13.37 -15.66 -7.97
C ASN A 241 -14.79 -15.75 -8.53
N SER A 242 -15.53 -14.63 -8.64
CA SER A 242 -16.83 -14.65 -9.31
C SER A 242 -17.04 -13.40 -10.19
N PRO A 243 -17.75 -13.53 -11.33
CA PRO A 243 -18.11 -12.40 -12.17
C PRO A 243 -18.98 -11.35 -11.46
N GLU A 244 -19.70 -11.75 -10.40
CA GLU A 244 -20.58 -10.89 -9.62
C GLU A 244 -19.78 -10.07 -8.60
N GLU A 245 -18.70 -10.62 -8.03
CA GLU A 245 -17.80 -9.92 -7.10
C GLU A 245 -16.91 -8.92 -7.85
N GLN A 246 -16.51 -9.21 -9.08
CA GLN A 246 -15.75 -8.29 -9.93
C GLN A 246 -16.50 -6.98 -10.23
N GLN A 247 -17.83 -6.99 -10.18
CA GLN A 247 -18.64 -5.82 -10.51
C GLN A 247 -18.76 -4.78 -9.38
N VAL A 248 -18.39 -5.11 -8.15
CA VAL A 248 -18.64 -4.26 -6.97
C VAL A 248 -17.39 -4.00 -6.13
N ALA A 249 -16.23 -4.53 -6.53
CA ALA A 249 -15.03 -4.51 -5.74
C ALA A 249 -13.91 -3.66 -6.37
N LEU A 250 -13.16 -2.98 -5.52
CA LEU A 250 -11.96 -2.24 -5.90
C LEU A 250 -10.76 -3.19 -5.87
N ASP A 251 -10.11 -3.40 -7.01
CA ASP A 251 -8.97 -4.30 -7.14
C ASP A 251 -7.61 -3.63 -6.84
N PRO A 252 -6.53 -4.40 -6.65
CA PRO A 252 -5.19 -3.85 -6.42
C PRO A 252 -4.66 -2.97 -7.56
N GLU A 253 -5.14 -3.10 -8.80
CA GLU A 253 -4.78 -2.22 -9.92
C GLU A 253 -5.25 -0.79 -9.67
N LEU A 254 -6.31 -0.63 -8.90
CA LEU A 254 -6.80 0.65 -8.47
C LEU A 254 -5.71 1.44 -7.72
N LEU A 255 -4.86 0.77 -6.95
CA LEU A 255 -3.77 1.42 -6.23
C LEU A 255 -2.83 2.15 -7.20
N GLY A 256 -2.45 1.49 -8.30
CA GLY A 256 -1.64 2.10 -9.36
C GLY A 256 -2.34 3.29 -10.01
N LYS A 257 -3.63 3.17 -10.32
CA LYS A 257 -4.45 4.27 -10.88
C LYS A 257 -4.65 5.43 -9.90
N VAL A 258 -4.80 5.13 -8.61
CA VAL A 258 -4.87 6.17 -7.55
C VAL A 258 -3.57 6.97 -7.53
N PHE A 259 -2.41 6.31 -7.57
CA PHE A 259 -1.13 7.00 -7.61
C PHE A 259 -0.97 7.82 -8.86
N GLU A 260 -1.26 7.27 -10.02
CA GLU A 260 -1.20 7.99 -11.29
C GLU A 260 -2.09 9.23 -11.27
N ASN A 261 -3.31 9.15 -10.74
CA ASN A 261 -4.24 10.25 -10.70
C ASN A 261 -3.90 11.28 -9.61
N LEU A 262 -3.48 10.86 -8.41
CA LEU A 262 -3.06 11.79 -7.35
C LEU A 262 -1.75 12.49 -7.69
N LEU A 263 -0.76 11.76 -8.23
CA LEU A 263 0.49 12.34 -8.71
C LEU A 263 0.27 13.15 -9.99
N GLY A 264 -0.67 12.72 -10.85
CA GLY A 264 -1.03 13.38 -12.09
C GLY A 264 -1.83 14.67 -11.91
N ALA A 265 -2.51 14.82 -10.78
CA ALA A 265 -3.23 16.05 -10.45
C ALA A 265 -2.31 17.16 -9.91
N TYR A 266 -1.06 16.83 -9.56
CA TYR A 266 -0.17 17.75 -8.90
C TYR A 266 1.14 17.95 -9.65
N ASN A 267 1.20 18.99 -10.48
CA ASN A 267 2.43 19.68 -10.82
C ASN A 267 2.29 21.16 -10.39
N PRO A 268 3.00 21.57 -9.34
CA PRO A 268 2.88 22.93 -8.80
C PRO A 268 3.29 24.02 -9.80
N GLU A 269 4.15 23.72 -10.77
CA GLU A 269 4.70 24.72 -11.69
C GLU A 269 3.83 24.94 -12.92
N THR A 270 3.17 23.89 -13.44
CA THR A 270 2.47 23.97 -14.73
C THR A 270 0.95 23.87 -14.62
N LYS A 271 0.40 23.44 -13.47
CA LYS A 271 -1.02 23.06 -13.31
C LYS A 271 -1.51 22.02 -14.33
N GLU A 272 -0.59 21.43 -15.07
CA GLU A 272 -0.85 20.33 -15.98
C GLU A 272 -0.65 19.00 -15.25
N THR A 273 -1.43 18.01 -15.62
CA THR A 273 -1.30 16.66 -15.04
C THR A 273 0.09 16.10 -15.36
N ALA A 274 0.78 15.55 -14.38
CA ALA A 274 2.08 14.87 -14.55
C ALA A 274 2.03 13.79 -15.66
N ARG A 275 0.83 13.35 -16.02
CA ARG A 275 0.52 12.48 -17.15
C ARG A 275 1.05 13.02 -18.50
N ASN A 276 0.97 14.34 -18.72
CA ASN A 276 1.46 14.95 -19.97
C ASN A 276 2.99 15.10 -19.98
N GLN A 277 3.64 15.12 -18.82
CA GLN A 277 5.09 15.28 -18.74
C GLN A 277 5.85 13.95 -18.65
N SER A 278 5.31 12.93 -17.96
CA SER A 278 6.00 11.65 -17.79
C SER A 278 5.72 10.66 -18.91
N GLY A 279 4.63 10.85 -19.67
CA GLY A 279 4.16 9.87 -20.65
C GLY A 279 3.81 8.51 -20.03
N SER A 280 3.64 8.45 -18.73
CA SER A 280 3.35 7.22 -18.01
C SER A 280 1.89 6.83 -18.22
N PHE A 281 1.67 5.70 -18.84
CA PHE A 281 0.34 5.10 -19.02
C PHE A 281 0.32 3.76 -18.32
N TYR A 282 -0.71 3.55 -17.50
CA TYR A 282 -1.01 2.23 -16.97
C TYR A 282 -1.58 1.34 -18.08
N THR A 283 -0.92 0.22 -18.32
CA THR A 283 -1.40 -0.73 -19.33
C THR A 283 -2.56 -1.54 -18.75
N PRO A 284 -3.76 -1.53 -19.39
CA PRO A 284 -4.90 -2.33 -18.93
C PRO A 284 -4.55 -3.82 -18.79
N ARG A 285 -5.14 -4.47 -17.80
CA ARG A 285 -4.86 -5.86 -17.45
C ARG A 285 -5.05 -6.84 -18.60
N GLU A 286 -6.09 -6.64 -19.39
CA GLU A 286 -6.37 -7.48 -20.56
C GLU A 286 -5.21 -7.44 -21.56
N ILE A 287 -4.61 -6.27 -21.76
CA ILE A 287 -3.46 -6.07 -22.64
C ILE A 287 -2.21 -6.73 -22.03
N VAL A 288 -1.99 -6.56 -20.71
CA VAL A 288 -0.90 -7.21 -19.99
C VAL A 288 -1.02 -8.72 -20.12
N ASN A 289 -2.19 -9.28 -19.82
CA ASN A 289 -2.44 -10.71 -19.91
C ASN A 289 -2.20 -11.25 -21.34
N TYR A 290 -2.73 -10.57 -22.35
CA TYR A 290 -2.50 -10.95 -23.75
C TYR A 290 -1.02 -10.95 -24.12
N MET A 291 -0.29 -9.91 -23.76
CA MET A 291 1.15 -9.79 -24.06
C MET A 291 1.97 -10.84 -23.32
N VAL A 292 1.62 -11.12 -22.07
CA VAL A 292 2.24 -12.16 -21.24
C VAL A 292 1.99 -13.54 -21.85
N ASP A 293 0.74 -13.85 -22.18
CA ASP A 293 0.36 -15.13 -22.78
C ASP A 293 1.12 -15.37 -24.09
N GLU A 294 1.10 -14.43 -25.02
CA GLU A 294 1.79 -14.57 -26.31
C GLU A 294 3.31 -14.64 -26.16
N SER A 295 3.89 -13.94 -25.16
CA SER A 295 5.32 -14.02 -24.87
C SER A 295 5.72 -15.41 -24.34
N LEU A 296 4.96 -15.94 -23.39
CA LEU A 296 5.19 -17.29 -22.85
C LEU A 296 4.93 -18.37 -23.89
N ILE A 297 3.86 -18.26 -24.68
CA ILE A 297 3.57 -19.18 -25.78
C ILE A 297 4.72 -19.21 -26.78
N SER A 298 5.23 -18.05 -27.16
CA SER A 298 6.38 -17.93 -28.07
C SER A 298 7.62 -18.59 -27.50
N TYR A 299 7.94 -18.32 -26.22
CA TYR A 299 9.09 -18.91 -25.53
C TYR A 299 9.00 -20.44 -25.41
N LEU A 300 7.81 -20.96 -25.13
CA LEU A 300 7.58 -22.40 -24.96
C LEU A 300 7.52 -23.17 -26.27
N GLY A 301 7.44 -22.49 -27.43
CA GLY A 301 7.53 -23.10 -28.77
C GLY A 301 6.30 -22.99 -29.62
N ASN A 302 5.27 -22.24 -29.20
CA ASN A 302 4.08 -21.88 -29.99
C ASN A 302 3.36 -23.07 -30.68
N THR A 303 3.27 -24.21 -30.02
CA THR A 303 2.52 -25.39 -30.52
C THR A 303 1.05 -25.33 -30.08
N ALA A 304 0.18 -26.06 -30.76
CA ALA A 304 -1.22 -26.20 -30.34
C ALA A 304 -1.35 -26.74 -28.91
N PHE A 305 -0.44 -27.62 -28.49
CA PHE A 305 -0.37 -28.14 -27.13
C PHE A 305 0.02 -27.03 -26.13
N VAL A 306 1.02 -26.24 -26.43
CA VAL A 306 1.40 -25.10 -25.57
C VAL A 306 0.24 -24.12 -25.46
N ARG A 307 -0.41 -23.75 -26.54
CA ARG A 307 -1.57 -22.84 -26.52
C ARG A 307 -2.73 -23.37 -25.68
N SER A 308 -2.94 -24.69 -25.64
CA SER A 308 -3.99 -25.28 -24.81
C SER A 308 -3.78 -25.08 -23.31
N LEU A 309 -2.54 -24.88 -22.83
CA LEU A 309 -2.23 -24.62 -21.42
C LEU A 309 -2.75 -23.26 -20.95
N PHE A 310 -3.00 -22.35 -21.89
CA PHE A 310 -3.47 -20.99 -21.64
C PHE A 310 -5.00 -20.89 -21.77
N SER A 311 -5.68 -21.97 -22.12
CA SER A 311 -7.13 -22.01 -22.22
C SER A 311 -7.78 -22.21 -20.85
N PRO A 312 -8.87 -21.50 -20.55
CA PRO A 312 -9.69 -21.79 -19.36
C PRO A 312 -10.28 -23.20 -19.34
N GLU A 313 -10.38 -23.83 -20.55
CA GLU A 313 -10.93 -25.18 -20.74
C GLU A 313 -9.84 -26.27 -20.69
N PHE A 314 -8.64 -25.91 -20.21
CA PHE A 314 -7.53 -26.87 -20.16
C PHE A 314 -7.88 -28.07 -19.26
N VAL A 315 -7.66 -29.27 -19.79
CA VAL A 315 -7.79 -30.54 -19.07
C VAL A 315 -6.45 -31.27 -19.09
N TYR A 316 -5.99 -31.67 -17.93
CA TYR A 316 -4.75 -32.42 -17.78
C TYR A 316 -4.82 -33.79 -18.44
N ASP A 317 -3.86 -34.10 -19.31
CA ASP A 317 -3.73 -35.36 -20.05
C ASP A 317 -2.48 -36.13 -19.55
N LYS A 318 -2.70 -37.21 -18.79
CA LYS A 318 -1.61 -38.04 -18.24
C LYS A 318 -0.64 -38.59 -19.30
N THR A 319 -1.08 -38.73 -20.56
CA THR A 319 -0.19 -39.21 -21.63
C THR A 319 0.89 -38.24 -22.02
N LYS A 320 0.78 -36.95 -21.61
CA LYS A 320 1.71 -35.86 -21.91
C LYS A 320 2.60 -35.46 -20.73
N GLU A 321 2.76 -36.32 -19.75
CA GLU A 321 3.52 -36.03 -18.54
C GLU A 321 4.98 -35.59 -18.82
N ALA A 322 5.63 -36.17 -19.81
CA ALA A 322 7.00 -35.80 -20.22
C ALA A 322 7.05 -34.37 -20.80
N ASP A 323 6.02 -33.98 -21.57
CA ASP A 323 5.91 -32.63 -22.13
C ASP A 323 5.69 -31.60 -21.01
N TYR A 324 4.84 -31.92 -20.03
CA TYR A 324 4.60 -31.06 -18.87
C TYR A 324 5.87 -30.85 -18.04
N LYS A 325 6.67 -31.91 -17.79
CA LYS A 325 7.94 -31.77 -17.10
C LYS A 325 8.88 -30.83 -17.84
N THR A 326 8.97 -30.99 -19.17
CA THR A 326 9.82 -30.11 -20.00
C THR A 326 9.37 -28.66 -19.92
N ILE A 327 8.05 -28.39 -19.92
CA ILE A 327 7.49 -27.05 -19.79
C ILE A 327 7.80 -26.48 -18.41
N ALA A 328 7.61 -27.27 -17.34
CA ALA A 328 7.90 -26.84 -15.97
C ALA A 328 9.35 -26.46 -15.79
N GLU A 329 10.29 -27.24 -16.35
CA GLU A 329 11.73 -26.92 -16.31
C GLU A 329 12.06 -25.62 -17.06
N LYS A 330 11.46 -25.44 -18.24
CA LYS A 330 11.62 -24.18 -19.00
C LYS A 330 11.10 -22.98 -18.22
N LEU A 331 9.91 -23.06 -17.62
CA LEU A 331 9.34 -21.98 -16.82
C LEU A 331 10.18 -21.66 -15.59
N LYS A 332 10.72 -22.69 -14.90
CA LYS A 332 11.60 -22.49 -13.73
C LYS A 332 12.95 -21.86 -14.08
N SER A 333 13.41 -22.02 -15.31
CA SER A 333 14.72 -21.53 -15.78
C SER A 333 14.65 -20.26 -16.63
N ILE A 334 13.46 -19.76 -16.94
CA ILE A 334 13.26 -18.57 -17.76
C ILE A 334 13.94 -17.35 -17.11
N LYS A 335 14.60 -16.54 -17.96
CA LYS A 335 15.13 -15.24 -17.54
C LYS A 335 14.30 -14.15 -18.17
N ILE A 336 13.75 -13.28 -17.36
CA ILE A 336 12.84 -12.21 -17.75
C ILE A 336 13.52 -10.88 -17.45
N LEU A 337 13.48 -9.97 -18.41
CA LEU A 337 13.92 -8.59 -18.24
C LEU A 337 12.80 -7.65 -18.68
N ASP A 338 12.34 -6.83 -17.75
CA ASP A 338 11.48 -5.68 -18.03
C ASP A 338 12.28 -4.39 -17.78
N PRO A 339 12.74 -3.71 -18.82
CA PRO A 339 13.57 -2.51 -18.69
C PRO A 339 12.78 -1.27 -18.23
N ALA A 340 11.45 -1.34 -18.21
CA ALA A 340 10.56 -0.24 -17.87
C ALA A 340 9.45 -0.69 -16.92
N CYS A 341 9.81 -1.44 -15.89
CA CYS A 341 8.94 -2.16 -14.97
C CYS A 341 7.75 -1.32 -14.42
N GLY A 342 7.91 -0.01 -14.25
CA GLY A 342 6.85 0.87 -13.75
C GLY A 342 6.24 0.36 -12.44
N SER A 343 4.90 0.18 -12.42
CA SER A 343 4.16 -0.39 -11.28
C SER A 343 4.33 -1.90 -11.12
N GLY A 344 5.04 -2.58 -12.02
CA GLY A 344 5.24 -4.03 -11.97
C GLY A 344 4.14 -4.85 -12.63
N ALA A 345 3.26 -4.26 -13.41
CA ALA A 345 2.13 -4.95 -14.03
C ALA A 345 2.55 -6.16 -14.87
N PHE A 346 3.57 -5.99 -15.73
CA PHE A 346 4.08 -7.10 -16.55
C PHE A 346 4.80 -8.18 -15.74
N PRO A 347 5.76 -7.89 -14.84
CA PRO A 347 6.37 -8.90 -13.98
C PRO A 347 5.37 -9.67 -13.13
N MET A 348 4.36 -9.00 -12.58
CA MET A 348 3.33 -9.66 -11.77
C MET A 348 2.38 -10.49 -12.62
N GLY A 349 1.97 -9.98 -13.80
CA GLY A 349 1.21 -10.76 -14.77
C GLY A 349 1.93 -12.02 -15.21
N LEU A 350 3.22 -11.93 -15.50
CA LEU A 350 4.09 -13.07 -15.81
C LEU A 350 4.15 -14.08 -14.67
N LEU A 351 4.40 -13.60 -13.44
CA LEU A 351 4.49 -14.46 -12.26
C LEU A 351 3.19 -15.23 -12.03
N ASN A 352 2.05 -14.54 -12.04
CA ASN A 352 0.74 -15.16 -11.85
C ASN A 352 0.48 -16.19 -12.94
N ARG A 353 0.71 -15.83 -14.20
CA ARG A 353 0.46 -16.74 -15.31
C ARG A 353 1.34 -17.98 -15.29
N MET A 354 2.62 -17.82 -14.90
CA MET A 354 3.52 -18.96 -14.73
C MET A 354 3.07 -19.88 -13.61
N ILE A 355 2.56 -19.32 -12.49
CA ILE A 355 2.00 -20.11 -11.38
C ILE A 355 0.77 -20.88 -11.86
N ASP A 356 -0.15 -20.24 -12.57
CA ASP A 356 -1.36 -20.87 -13.11
C ASP A 356 -1.01 -22.06 -13.99
N ILE A 357 -0.08 -21.88 -14.94
CA ILE A 357 0.37 -22.96 -15.82
C ILE A 357 1.01 -24.10 -15.03
N LEU A 358 1.89 -23.77 -14.06
CA LEU A 358 2.52 -24.77 -13.21
C LEU A 358 1.48 -25.56 -12.39
N CYS A 359 0.46 -24.89 -11.86
CA CYS A 359 -0.66 -25.56 -11.18
C CYS A 359 -1.45 -26.48 -12.14
N HIS A 360 -1.72 -26.03 -13.36
CA HIS A 360 -2.42 -26.80 -14.37
C HIS A 360 -1.69 -28.10 -14.77
N ILE A 361 -0.34 -28.05 -14.87
CA ILE A 361 0.48 -29.19 -15.29
C ILE A 361 0.98 -30.05 -14.13
N THR A 362 0.67 -29.71 -12.88
CA THR A 362 1.02 -30.53 -11.70
C THR A 362 -0.18 -31.42 -11.36
N ASP A 363 0.04 -32.73 -11.30
CA ASP A 363 -1.03 -33.69 -10.92
C ASP A 363 -1.50 -33.42 -9.48
N HIS A 364 -2.77 -33.08 -9.33
CA HIS A 364 -3.41 -32.83 -8.05
C HIS A 364 -3.48 -34.06 -7.12
N SER A 365 -3.01 -35.23 -7.57
CA SER A 365 -3.01 -36.47 -6.77
C SER A 365 -1.81 -36.63 -5.85
N ALA A 366 -0.81 -35.77 -5.93
CA ALA A 366 0.41 -35.85 -5.12
C ALA A 366 0.83 -34.48 -4.56
N GLN A 367 0.45 -34.23 -3.33
CA GLN A 367 1.13 -33.35 -2.38
C GLN A 367 1.19 -31.84 -2.68
N THR A 368 0.60 -31.07 -1.77
CA THR A 368 0.98 -29.69 -1.46
C THR A 368 2.45 -29.40 -1.79
N VAL A 369 2.65 -28.63 -2.87
CA VAL A 369 3.97 -28.05 -3.17
C VAL A 369 4.26 -27.04 -2.07
N PRO A 370 5.36 -27.15 -1.30
CA PRO A 370 5.74 -26.10 -0.36
C PRO A 370 6.00 -24.83 -1.18
N LEU A 371 5.41 -23.73 -0.76
CA LEU A 371 5.75 -22.41 -1.25
C LEU A 371 7.29 -22.27 -1.21
N VAL A 372 7.90 -22.28 -2.37
CA VAL A 372 9.35 -22.11 -2.50
C VAL A 372 9.66 -20.73 -1.96
N SER A 373 10.46 -20.68 -0.91
CA SER A 373 11.05 -19.46 -0.39
C SER A 373 11.83 -18.81 -1.54
N LEU A 374 11.27 -17.76 -2.11
CA LEU A 374 12.00 -16.86 -2.98
C LEU A 374 13.04 -16.13 -2.13
N LYS A 375 14.29 -16.52 -2.28
CA LYS A 375 15.45 -15.78 -1.78
C LYS A 375 15.75 -14.62 -2.72
#